data_e6d97a5a43983430338c40fe9b2a02f8
#
_entry.id   e6d97a5a43983430338c40fe9b2a02f8
#
_cell.length_a   1.000
_cell.length_b   1.000
_cell.length_c   1.000
_cell.angle_alpha   90.00
_cell.angle_beta   90.00
_cell.angle_gamma   90.00
#
_symmetry.space_group_name_H-M   'P 1'
#
loop_
_entity.id
_entity.type
_entity.pdbx_description
1 polymer ?
#
loop_
_entity_poly.entity_id
_entity_poly.type
_entity_poly.pdbx_seq_one_letter_code
_entity_poly.pdbx_strand_id
1 'polypeptide(L)'
;RVTGKKNKDGNMGLFGHNEVLDWHANQPSSPDRQSCIWLYGIEHTAGSITSWNNNIISYNDLTPEFQEELKTITIFCGFSAGKYTVSEAFNEHINFDNPLKLVHTNPDGQVGLYFPFYQVFHFEGGKYPGDKKYYEHIAKKLQEHTTRDKFVYNHEWIDGDVVISDQWLSLHKRHHFDGMSKRLLHRIALGYENL
;
A
#
# COMPACT_ATOMS: atom_id res chain seq x y z
N ARG A 1 13.37 0.26 11.72
CA ARG A 1 12.63 -0.43 12.78
C ARG A 1 11.21 0.09 12.81
N VAL A 2 10.24 -0.80 12.87
CA VAL A 2 8.81 -0.51 13.03
C VAL A 2 8.45 -0.81 14.48
N THR A 3 8.27 0.24 15.30
CA THR A 3 8.10 0.06 16.74
C THR A 3 7.52 1.31 17.40
N GLY A 4 6.65 1.11 18.39
CA GLY A 4 6.21 2.15 19.31
C GLY A 4 7.15 2.39 20.50
N LYS A 5 8.22 1.61 20.61
CA LYS A 5 9.26 1.86 21.64
C LYS A 5 9.90 3.23 21.40
N LYS A 6 9.98 4.02 22.46
CA LYS A 6 10.66 5.32 22.41
C LYS A 6 12.17 5.14 22.52
N ASN A 7 12.92 5.89 21.74
CA ASN A 7 14.38 5.99 21.86
C ASN A 7 14.75 6.90 23.05
N LYS A 8 16.05 7.16 23.23
CA LYS A 8 16.56 8.03 24.31
C LYS A 8 16.02 9.47 24.25
N ASP A 9 15.66 9.93 23.06
CA ASP A 9 15.13 11.28 22.81
C ASP A 9 13.59 11.33 22.90
N GLY A 10 12.95 10.23 23.27
CA GLY A 10 11.49 10.11 23.38
C GLY A 10 10.76 9.86 22.06
N ASN A 11 11.46 9.70 20.94
CA ASN A 11 10.89 9.46 19.62
C ASN A 11 10.59 7.97 19.42
N MET A 12 9.43 7.66 18.85
CA MET A 12 9.08 6.32 18.40
C MET A 12 9.80 5.98 17.08
N GLY A 13 9.89 4.68 16.78
CA GLY A 13 10.31 4.22 15.45
C GLY A 13 9.26 4.48 14.39
N LEU A 14 9.52 4.03 13.16
CA LEU A 14 8.57 4.16 12.05
C LEU A 14 7.23 3.52 12.42
N PHE A 15 6.14 4.22 12.10
CA PHE A 15 4.76 3.73 12.28
C PHE A 15 4.47 3.26 13.73
N GLY A 16 5.05 3.95 14.72
CA GLY A 16 5.03 3.51 16.12
C GLY A 16 3.71 3.71 16.87
N HIS A 17 2.71 4.39 16.28
CA HIS A 17 1.38 4.55 16.88
C HIS A 17 0.57 3.24 16.82
N ASN A 18 -0.42 3.08 17.69
CA ASN A 18 -1.26 1.87 17.79
C ASN A 18 -2.46 1.88 16.82
N GLU A 19 -2.77 3.00 16.21
CA GLU A 19 -3.87 3.15 15.28
C GLU A 19 -3.70 2.29 14.01
N VAL A 20 -4.80 2.10 13.29
CA VAL A 20 -4.78 1.42 11.99
C VAL A 20 -3.89 2.18 11.01
N LEU A 21 -3.01 1.43 10.35
CA LEU A 21 -2.31 1.90 9.16
C LEU A 21 -3.00 1.26 7.96
N ASP A 22 -3.90 2.01 7.33
CA ASP A 22 -4.79 1.46 6.32
C ASP A 22 -4.06 1.06 5.02
N TRP A 23 -4.78 0.49 4.07
CA TRP A 23 -4.25 -0.08 2.84
C TRP A 23 -3.35 0.90 2.08
N HIS A 24 -2.07 0.56 1.96
CA HIS A 24 -1.06 1.41 1.36
C HIS A 24 0.05 0.59 0.70
N ALA A 25 0.83 1.26 -0.14
CA ALA A 25 2.13 0.80 -0.60
C ALA A 25 3.24 1.66 0.01
N ASN A 26 4.45 1.14 0.11
CA ASN A 26 5.57 1.94 0.56
C ASN A 26 6.11 2.80 -0.58
N GLN A 27 6.22 4.10 -0.33
CA GLN A 27 6.81 5.08 -1.25
C GLN A 27 6.26 5.03 -2.70
N PRO A 28 4.93 5.02 -2.91
CA PRO A 28 4.37 4.89 -4.25
C PRO A 28 4.70 6.08 -5.17
N SER A 29 5.05 7.23 -4.60
CA SER A 29 5.44 8.44 -5.33
C SER A 29 6.94 8.51 -5.66
N SER A 30 7.75 7.57 -5.16
CA SER A 30 9.19 7.54 -5.46
C SER A 30 9.45 6.92 -6.83
N PRO A 31 10.35 7.51 -7.65
CA PRO A 31 10.82 6.86 -8.86
C PRO A 31 11.56 5.54 -8.55
N ASP A 32 12.26 5.48 -7.41
CA ASP A 32 12.96 4.29 -6.93
C ASP A 32 12.02 3.42 -6.09
N ARG A 33 10.93 2.95 -6.71
CA ARG A 33 9.95 2.11 -6.03
C ARG A 33 10.58 0.84 -5.50
N GLN A 34 10.25 0.54 -4.25
CA GLN A 34 10.66 -0.72 -3.64
C GLN A 34 9.97 -1.89 -4.33
N SER A 35 10.69 -2.97 -4.59
CA SER A 35 10.17 -4.17 -5.25
C SER A 35 9.53 -5.10 -4.25
N CYS A 36 10.17 -5.27 -3.10
CA CYS A 36 9.63 -6.08 -2.02
C CYS A 36 9.96 -5.49 -0.64
N ILE A 37 9.14 -5.86 0.32
CA ILE A 37 9.31 -5.55 1.73
C ILE A 37 9.46 -6.84 2.50
N TRP A 38 10.49 -6.90 3.30
CA TRP A 38 10.69 -7.94 4.30
C TRP A 38 10.37 -7.38 5.68
N LEU A 39 9.51 -8.05 6.40
CA LEU A 39 9.19 -7.76 7.79
C LEU A 39 9.60 -8.95 8.65
N TYR A 40 10.38 -8.68 9.70
CA TYR A 40 10.80 -9.68 10.68
C TYR A 40 10.30 -9.28 12.05
N GLY A 41 9.46 -10.14 12.65
CA GLY A 41 8.93 -9.99 14.00
C GLY A 41 9.99 -10.37 15.03
N ILE A 42 10.42 -9.40 15.85
CA ILE A 42 11.51 -9.61 16.80
C ILE A 42 10.99 -9.85 18.19
N GLU A 43 10.12 -8.98 18.70
CA GLU A 43 9.60 -9.07 20.05
C GLU A 43 8.22 -8.44 20.18
N HIS A 44 7.41 -9.03 21.04
CA HIS A 44 6.05 -8.59 21.37
C HIS A 44 5.17 -8.38 20.14
N THR A 45 5.29 -9.25 19.15
CA THR A 45 4.51 -9.18 17.91
C THR A 45 3.19 -9.92 18.00
N ALA A 46 3.08 -10.91 18.89
CA ALA A 46 1.89 -11.72 19.10
C ALA A 46 0.64 -10.85 19.34
N GLY A 47 -0.47 -11.20 18.66
CA GLY A 47 -1.73 -10.47 18.69
C GLY A 47 -1.79 -9.27 17.74
N SER A 48 -0.69 -8.92 17.06
CA SER A 48 -0.74 -7.93 15.98
C SER A 48 -1.06 -8.60 14.64
N ILE A 49 -1.80 -7.89 13.78
CA ILE A 49 -2.23 -8.40 12.47
C ILE A 49 -1.76 -7.44 11.39
N THR A 50 -1.22 -8.01 10.32
CA THR A 50 -0.99 -7.29 9.06
C THR A 50 -1.69 -8.04 7.94
N SER A 51 -2.46 -7.33 7.13
CA SER A 51 -3.16 -7.88 5.97
C SER A 51 -2.46 -7.48 4.69
N TRP A 52 -2.46 -8.37 3.71
CA TRP A 52 -2.03 -8.13 2.34
C TRP A 52 -3.16 -8.49 1.38
N ASN A 53 -3.39 -7.67 0.38
CA ASN A 53 -4.27 -8.04 -0.72
C ASN A 53 -3.46 -8.57 -1.92
N ASN A 54 -4.08 -9.43 -2.72
CA ASN A 54 -3.52 -9.92 -3.96
C ASN A 54 -4.17 -9.20 -5.14
N ASN A 55 -3.47 -8.23 -5.68
CA ASN A 55 -3.96 -7.40 -6.77
C ASN A 55 -3.88 -8.07 -8.16
N ILE A 56 -3.18 -9.20 -8.29
CA ILE A 56 -3.21 -10.03 -9.50
C ILE A 56 -4.55 -10.78 -9.57
N ILE A 57 -4.90 -11.49 -8.50
CA ILE A 57 -6.15 -12.27 -8.46
C ILE A 57 -7.36 -11.33 -8.51
N SER A 58 -7.32 -10.20 -7.81
CA SER A 58 -8.42 -9.23 -7.84
C SER A 58 -8.59 -8.57 -9.21
N TYR A 59 -7.50 -8.32 -9.95
CA TYR A 59 -7.58 -7.85 -11.32
C TYR A 59 -8.21 -8.88 -12.26
N ASN A 60 -7.81 -10.14 -12.15
CA ASN A 60 -8.34 -11.22 -12.99
C ASN A 60 -9.82 -11.55 -12.69
N ASP A 61 -10.34 -11.17 -11.53
CA ASP A 61 -11.77 -11.32 -11.17
C ASP A 61 -12.66 -10.18 -11.72
N LEU A 62 -12.07 -9.15 -12.34
CA LEU A 62 -12.81 -8.08 -13.02
C LEU A 62 -13.29 -8.54 -14.40
N THR A 63 -14.38 -7.91 -14.90
CA THR A 63 -14.82 -8.17 -16.27
C THR A 63 -13.80 -7.67 -17.28
N PRO A 64 -13.68 -8.32 -18.47
CA PRO A 64 -12.74 -7.90 -19.51
C PRO A 64 -12.89 -6.43 -19.91
N GLU A 65 -14.12 -5.95 -20.02
CA GLU A 65 -14.42 -4.56 -20.38
C GLU A 65 -13.86 -3.58 -19.33
N PHE A 66 -13.99 -3.93 -18.05
CA PHE A 66 -13.49 -3.08 -16.97
C PHE A 66 -11.95 -3.15 -16.86
N GLN A 67 -11.35 -4.32 -17.11
CA GLN A 67 -9.90 -4.45 -17.22
C GLN A 67 -9.32 -3.55 -18.31
N GLU A 68 -9.93 -3.53 -19.51
CA GLU A 68 -9.50 -2.68 -20.62
C GLU A 68 -9.64 -1.19 -20.29
N GLU A 69 -10.73 -0.81 -19.63
CA GLU A 69 -10.93 0.56 -19.15
C GLU A 69 -9.82 0.99 -18.18
N LEU A 70 -9.49 0.16 -17.19
CA LEU A 70 -8.48 0.47 -16.19
C LEU A 70 -7.06 0.60 -16.75
N LYS A 71 -6.72 -0.11 -17.83
CA LYS A 71 -5.43 0.00 -18.51
C LYS A 71 -5.16 1.41 -19.07
N THR A 72 -6.22 2.16 -19.35
CA THR A 72 -6.13 3.52 -19.89
C THR A 72 -5.96 4.60 -18.82
N ILE A 73 -6.05 4.23 -17.53
CA ILE A 73 -5.98 5.15 -16.40
C ILE A 73 -4.54 5.25 -15.89
N THR A 74 -4.11 6.48 -15.70
CA THR A 74 -2.85 6.85 -15.02
C THR A 74 -3.19 7.49 -13.68
N ILE A 75 -2.43 7.15 -12.65
CA ILE A 75 -2.57 7.68 -11.31
C ILE A 75 -1.29 8.42 -10.89
N PHE A 76 -1.44 9.41 -10.03
CA PHE A 76 -0.35 10.14 -9.42
C PHE A 76 -0.45 10.02 -7.91
N CYS A 77 0.63 9.54 -7.31
CA CYS A 77 0.69 9.30 -5.89
C CYS A 77 1.41 10.44 -5.17
N GLY A 78 0.97 10.70 -3.95
CA GLY A 78 1.61 11.64 -3.06
C GLY A 78 2.18 10.94 -1.82
N PHE A 79 3.04 11.64 -1.12
CA PHE A 79 3.58 11.21 0.16
C PHE A 79 2.90 11.97 1.29
N SER A 80 2.38 11.23 2.26
CA SER A 80 1.82 11.79 3.48
C SER A 80 2.87 11.70 4.59
N ALA A 81 3.47 12.81 4.94
CA ALA A 81 4.44 12.89 6.04
C ALA A 81 3.74 12.69 7.40
N GLY A 82 3.43 11.44 7.73
CA GLY A 82 3.07 11.04 9.09
C GLY A 82 1.60 11.18 9.51
N LYS A 83 0.69 11.54 8.61
CA LYS A 83 -0.76 11.50 8.88
C LYS A 83 -1.46 10.67 7.81
N TYR A 84 -2.16 9.64 8.23
CA TYR A 84 -2.86 8.67 7.37
C TYR A 84 -4.32 9.05 7.09
N THR A 85 -4.66 10.31 7.29
CA THR A 85 -5.98 10.84 6.95
C THR A 85 -5.82 11.78 5.76
N VAL A 86 -6.64 11.54 4.74
CA VAL A 86 -6.73 12.43 3.58
C VAL A 86 -7.17 13.81 4.07
N SER A 87 -6.26 14.77 4.10
CA SER A 87 -6.56 16.18 4.35
C SER A 87 -6.05 17.00 3.17
N GLU A 88 -6.63 18.16 2.93
CA GLU A 88 -6.26 19.07 1.85
C GLU A 88 -4.76 19.46 1.86
N ALA A 89 -4.10 19.37 3.02
CA ALA A 89 -2.67 19.60 3.17
C ALA A 89 -1.77 18.60 2.42
N PHE A 90 -2.29 17.48 1.94
CA PHE A 90 -1.52 16.47 1.19
C PHE A 90 -1.40 16.75 -0.29
N ASN A 91 -2.19 17.65 -0.84
CA ASN A 91 -2.11 18.03 -2.26
C ASN A 91 -0.77 18.69 -2.63
N GLU A 92 0.00 19.16 -1.65
CA GLU A 92 1.29 19.81 -1.86
C GLU A 92 2.44 18.83 -2.16
N HIS A 93 2.23 17.53 -1.99
CA HIS A 93 3.27 16.50 -2.14
C HIS A 93 2.98 15.48 -3.24
N ILE A 94 2.10 15.80 -4.18
CA ILE A 94 1.85 14.95 -5.35
C ILE A 94 3.07 14.97 -6.24
N ASN A 95 3.59 13.79 -6.57
CA ASN A 95 4.67 13.69 -7.53
C ASN A 95 4.09 13.51 -8.94
N PHE A 96 3.97 14.60 -9.69
CA PHE A 96 3.54 14.60 -11.07
C PHE A 96 4.62 14.12 -12.05
N ASP A 97 5.87 14.06 -11.63
CA ASP A 97 6.97 13.58 -12.47
C ASP A 97 7.04 12.04 -12.51
N ASN A 98 6.25 11.37 -11.67
CA ASN A 98 6.19 9.92 -11.61
C ASN A 98 4.77 9.38 -11.85
N PRO A 99 4.26 9.45 -13.10
CA PRO A 99 2.97 8.87 -13.46
C PRO A 99 3.02 7.34 -13.38
N LEU A 100 2.01 6.74 -12.77
CA LEU A 100 1.89 5.30 -12.60
C LEU A 100 0.66 4.77 -13.32
N LYS A 101 0.79 3.66 -14.01
CA LYS A 101 -0.38 2.99 -14.58
C LYS A 101 -1.19 2.33 -13.47
N LEU A 102 -2.51 2.44 -13.54
CA LEU A 102 -3.41 1.76 -12.61
C LEU A 102 -3.33 0.24 -12.75
N VAL A 103 -3.10 -0.24 -13.97
CA VAL A 103 -2.78 -1.65 -14.26
C VAL A 103 -1.30 -1.77 -14.52
N HIS A 104 -0.63 -2.57 -13.71
CA HIS A 104 0.81 -2.77 -13.73
C HIS A 104 1.17 -4.18 -14.22
N THR A 105 2.34 -4.27 -14.84
CA THR A 105 3.02 -5.53 -15.09
C THR A 105 4.30 -5.54 -14.26
N ASN A 106 4.47 -6.56 -13.43
CA ASN A 106 5.71 -6.73 -12.67
C ASN A 106 6.83 -7.30 -13.57
N PRO A 107 8.09 -7.31 -13.12
CA PRO A 107 9.20 -7.85 -13.90
C PRO A 107 9.04 -9.31 -14.33
N ASP A 108 8.27 -10.10 -13.60
CA ASP A 108 7.97 -11.50 -13.95
C ASP A 108 6.85 -11.64 -15.00
N GLY A 109 6.34 -10.52 -15.52
CA GLY A 109 5.26 -10.49 -16.53
C GLY A 109 3.86 -10.67 -15.97
N GLN A 110 3.67 -10.68 -14.66
CA GLN A 110 2.35 -10.78 -14.05
C GLN A 110 1.66 -9.41 -14.08
N VAL A 111 0.37 -9.42 -14.43
CA VAL A 111 -0.45 -8.22 -14.54
C VAL A 111 -1.41 -8.12 -13.36
N GLY A 112 -1.53 -6.94 -12.79
CA GLY A 112 -2.43 -6.68 -11.67
C GLY A 112 -2.70 -5.20 -11.46
N LEU A 113 -3.49 -4.90 -10.44
CA LEU A 113 -3.82 -3.53 -10.06
C LEU A 113 -2.70 -2.92 -9.20
N TYR A 114 -2.46 -1.63 -9.41
CA TYR A 114 -1.68 -0.82 -8.49
C TYR A 114 -2.50 0.41 -8.08
N PHE A 115 -3.21 0.29 -6.98
CA PHE A 115 -4.09 1.33 -6.49
C PHE A 115 -3.94 1.51 -4.96
N PRO A 116 -2.89 2.23 -4.49
CA PRO A 116 -2.71 2.52 -3.07
C PRO A 116 -3.68 3.61 -2.60
N PHE A 117 -4.90 3.25 -2.27
CA PHE A 117 -6.12 4.05 -2.11
C PHE A 117 -5.92 5.47 -1.59
N TYR A 118 -5.32 5.60 -0.40
CA TYR A 118 -5.17 6.88 0.28
C TYR A 118 -3.95 7.68 -0.16
N GLN A 119 -3.17 7.13 -1.08
CA GLN A 119 -1.96 7.73 -1.60
C GLN A 119 -2.13 8.21 -3.06
N VAL A 120 -3.29 7.95 -3.67
CA VAL A 120 -3.63 8.44 -5.01
C VAL A 120 -4.36 9.77 -4.88
N PHE A 121 -3.81 10.82 -5.46
CA PHE A 121 -4.32 12.19 -5.38
C PHE A 121 -4.81 12.74 -6.72
N HIS A 122 -4.38 12.14 -7.82
CA HIS A 122 -4.78 12.59 -9.15
C HIS A 122 -4.91 11.41 -10.11
N PHE A 123 -5.82 11.53 -11.05
CA PHE A 123 -6.10 10.56 -12.10
C PHE A 123 -6.09 11.24 -13.47
N GLU A 124 -5.62 10.53 -14.47
CA GLU A 124 -5.73 10.92 -15.88
C GLU A 124 -6.20 9.74 -16.74
N GLY A 125 -6.75 10.04 -17.91
CA GLY A 125 -7.22 9.03 -18.86
C GLY A 125 -8.57 8.43 -18.49
N GLY A 126 -8.76 7.16 -18.85
CA GLY A 126 -10.04 6.47 -18.67
C GLY A 126 -11.12 6.89 -19.66
N LYS A 127 -12.33 6.42 -19.44
CA LYS A 127 -13.48 6.64 -20.32
C LYS A 127 -13.97 8.11 -20.31
N TYR A 128 -13.84 8.78 -19.16
CA TYR A 128 -14.27 10.17 -18.97
C TYR A 128 -13.12 11.00 -18.36
N PRO A 129 -12.12 11.40 -19.17
CA PRO A 129 -10.97 12.16 -18.69
C PRO A 129 -11.39 13.48 -18.04
N GLY A 130 -10.87 13.75 -16.83
CA GLY A 130 -11.16 14.97 -16.07
C GLY A 130 -12.49 14.96 -15.29
N ASP A 131 -13.32 13.94 -15.45
CA ASP A 131 -14.56 13.82 -14.66
C ASP A 131 -14.26 13.29 -13.23
N LYS A 132 -14.34 14.18 -12.26
CA LYS A 132 -14.10 13.86 -10.85
C LYS A 132 -15.03 12.75 -10.34
N LYS A 133 -16.32 12.78 -10.70
CA LYS A 133 -17.30 11.77 -10.24
C LYS A 133 -16.98 10.39 -10.81
N TYR A 134 -16.50 10.35 -12.04
CA TYR A 134 -16.03 9.11 -12.66
C TYR A 134 -14.85 8.51 -11.87
N TYR A 135 -13.84 9.31 -11.54
CA TYR A 135 -12.69 8.82 -10.79
C TYR A 135 -13.05 8.43 -9.35
N GLU A 136 -13.93 9.16 -8.69
CA GLU A 136 -14.46 8.79 -7.37
C GLU A 136 -15.19 7.43 -7.42
N HIS A 137 -15.99 7.19 -8.48
CA HIS A 137 -16.65 5.91 -8.70
C HIS A 137 -15.64 4.78 -8.91
N ILE A 138 -14.64 4.98 -9.78
CA ILE A 138 -13.55 4.00 -10.02
C ILE A 138 -12.83 3.68 -8.71
N ALA A 139 -12.40 4.71 -7.98
CA ALA A 139 -11.67 4.55 -6.72
C ALA A 139 -12.48 3.74 -5.70
N LYS A 140 -13.74 4.10 -5.48
CA LYS A 140 -14.63 3.38 -4.57
C LYS A 140 -14.82 1.91 -4.99
N LYS A 141 -15.11 1.67 -6.27
CA LYS A 141 -15.32 0.33 -6.81
C LYS A 141 -14.07 -0.55 -6.65
N LEU A 142 -12.89 -0.01 -6.92
CA LEU A 142 -11.62 -0.74 -6.76
C LEU A 142 -11.32 -1.02 -5.29
N GLN A 143 -11.51 -0.05 -4.41
CA GLN A 143 -11.32 -0.24 -2.98
C GLN A 143 -12.20 -1.36 -2.43
N GLU A 144 -13.50 -1.30 -2.71
CA GLU A 144 -14.48 -2.32 -2.29
C GLU A 144 -14.16 -3.70 -2.89
N HIS A 145 -13.69 -3.74 -4.14
CA HIS A 145 -13.40 -4.99 -4.82
C HIS A 145 -12.11 -5.65 -4.29
N THR A 146 -11.00 -4.91 -4.24
CA THR A 146 -9.67 -5.48 -3.93
C THR A 146 -9.48 -5.83 -2.46
N THR A 147 -10.37 -5.35 -1.58
CA THR A 147 -10.35 -5.64 -0.13
C THR A 147 -11.32 -6.72 0.30
N ARG A 148 -11.95 -7.44 -0.65
CA ARG A 148 -12.79 -8.61 -0.32
C ARG A 148 -11.94 -9.72 0.30
N ASP A 149 -12.50 -10.42 1.27
CA ASP A 149 -11.80 -11.49 2.02
C ASP A 149 -11.13 -12.51 1.11
N LYS A 150 -11.73 -12.86 -0.03
CA LYS A 150 -11.17 -13.81 -0.99
C LYS A 150 -9.85 -13.38 -1.65
N PHE A 151 -9.49 -12.11 -1.53
CA PHE A 151 -8.24 -11.53 -2.04
C PHE A 151 -7.27 -11.13 -0.94
N VAL A 152 -7.65 -11.28 0.32
CA VAL A 152 -6.91 -10.78 1.47
C VAL A 152 -6.33 -11.94 2.27
N TYR A 153 -5.05 -11.86 2.55
CA TYR A 153 -4.35 -12.69 3.51
C TYR A 153 -4.11 -11.89 4.79
N ASN A 154 -4.54 -12.43 5.92
CA ASN A 154 -4.32 -11.87 7.24
C ASN A 154 -3.23 -12.66 7.95
N HIS A 155 -2.13 -12.01 8.27
CA HIS A 155 -1.03 -12.59 9.03
C HIS A 155 -1.13 -12.19 10.51
N GLU A 156 -1.34 -13.16 11.36
CA GLU A 156 -1.25 -13.00 12.82
C GLU A 156 0.18 -13.26 13.24
N TRP A 157 0.85 -12.22 13.73
CA TRP A 157 2.26 -12.27 14.06
C TRP A 157 2.57 -13.09 15.29
N ILE A 158 3.64 -13.86 15.19
CA ILE A 158 4.38 -14.39 16.36
C ILE A 158 5.84 -13.93 16.25
N ASP A 159 6.56 -13.89 17.38
CA ASP A 159 7.97 -13.52 17.40
C ASP A 159 8.78 -14.57 16.61
N GLY A 160 9.64 -14.11 15.72
CA GLY A 160 10.42 -14.94 14.80
C GLY A 160 9.87 -15.03 13.39
N ASP A 161 8.64 -14.61 13.14
CA ASP A 161 8.06 -14.62 11.80
C ASP A 161 8.81 -13.71 10.84
N VAL A 162 8.96 -14.19 9.61
CA VAL A 162 9.43 -13.39 8.46
C VAL A 162 8.36 -13.39 7.39
N VAL A 163 7.90 -12.21 7.00
CA VAL A 163 6.97 -12.03 5.88
C VAL A 163 7.65 -11.23 4.79
N ILE A 164 7.61 -11.76 3.56
CA ILE A 164 8.13 -11.10 2.36
C ILE A 164 6.93 -10.79 1.47
N SER A 165 6.78 -9.54 1.07
CA SER A 165 5.67 -9.11 0.23
C SER A 165 6.13 -8.32 -0.98
N ASP A 166 5.53 -8.62 -2.13
CA ASP A 166 5.64 -7.81 -3.34
C ASP A 166 5.00 -6.44 -3.10
N GLN A 167 5.68 -5.38 -3.54
CA GLN A 167 5.19 -4.01 -3.44
C GLN A 167 4.65 -3.45 -4.77
N TRP A 168 4.69 -4.26 -5.84
CA TRP A 168 4.16 -3.87 -7.14
C TRP A 168 2.69 -4.21 -7.30
N LEU A 169 2.30 -5.38 -6.82
CA LEU A 169 0.97 -5.94 -7.04
C LEU A 169 0.28 -6.36 -5.74
N SER A 170 0.71 -5.80 -4.61
CA SER A 170 0.02 -5.93 -3.33
C SER A 170 -0.01 -4.62 -2.55
N LEU A 171 -1.02 -4.45 -1.73
CA LEU A 171 -1.08 -3.43 -0.69
C LEU A 171 -1.08 -4.13 0.65
N HIS A 172 -0.70 -3.40 1.68
CA HIS A 172 -0.76 -3.94 3.03
C HIS A 172 -1.42 -2.96 4.01
N LYS A 173 -1.96 -3.55 5.08
CA LYS A 173 -2.67 -2.84 6.14
C LYS A 173 -2.24 -3.40 7.49
N ARG A 174 -1.87 -2.53 8.43
CA ARG A 174 -1.70 -2.93 9.82
C ARG A 174 -2.97 -2.60 10.60
N HIS A 175 -3.49 -3.60 11.29
CA HIS A 175 -4.63 -3.41 12.18
C HIS A 175 -4.24 -2.65 13.45
N HIS A 176 -5.25 -2.16 14.17
CA HIS A 176 -5.04 -1.60 15.50
C HIS A 176 -4.36 -2.63 16.41
N PHE A 177 -3.41 -2.18 17.22
CA PHE A 177 -2.69 -3.04 18.14
C PHE A 177 -2.22 -2.27 19.38
N ASP A 178 -2.81 -2.53 20.54
CA ASP A 178 -2.48 -1.86 21.79
C ASP A 178 -1.05 -2.13 22.28
N GLY A 179 -0.48 -3.27 21.90
CA GLY A 179 0.88 -3.67 22.25
C GLY A 179 2.01 -2.90 21.54
N MET A 180 1.71 -1.90 20.73
CA MET A 180 2.72 -1.20 19.90
C MET A 180 3.89 -0.60 20.68
N SER A 181 3.68 -0.17 21.92
CA SER A 181 4.75 0.40 22.79
C SER A 181 5.88 -0.60 23.11
N LYS A 182 5.62 -1.88 22.96
CA LYS A 182 6.60 -2.97 23.19
C LYS A 182 7.00 -3.69 21.90
N ARG A 183 6.14 -3.64 20.87
CA ARG A 183 6.33 -4.35 19.60
C ARG A 183 7.58 -3.85 18.87
N LEU A 184 8.34 -4.79 18.33
CA LEU A 184 9.49 -4.50 17.47
C LEU A 184 9.46 -5.41 16.24
N LEU A 185 9.45 -4.78 15.05
CA LEU A 185 9.78 -5.44 13.79
C LEU A 185 10.96 -4.74 13.12
N HIS A 186 11.77 -5.52 12.44
CA HIS A 186 12.66 -4.98 11.42
C HIS A 186 11.95 -4.97 10.07
N ARG A 187 12.15 -3.89 9.34
CA ARG A 187 11.73 -3.74 7.95
C ARG A 187 12.96 -3.56 7.08
N ILE A 188 13.05 -4.34 6.02
CA ILE A 188 14.03 -4.20 4.95
C ILE A 188 13.22 -3.97 3.67
N ALA A 189 13.61 -2.99 2.90
CA ALA A 189 13.04 -2.70 1.60
C ALA A 189 14.12 -2.91 0.54
N LEU A 190 13.78 -3.64 -0.51
CA LEU A 190 14.69 -3.98 -1.59
C LEU A 190 14.14 -3.42 -2.90
N GLY A 191 15.02 -2.82 -3.70
CA GLY A 191 14.76 -2.51 -5.11
C GLY A 191 15.20 -3.67 -5.99
N TYR A 192 14.68 -3.72 -7.22
CA TYR A 192 15.06 -4.78 -8.18
C TYR A 192 16.56 -4.79 -8.51
N GLU A 193 17.20 -3.64 -8.44
CA GLU A 193 18.64 -3.50 -8.69
C GLU A 193 19.50 -4.22 -7.65
N ASN A 194 18.90 -4.70 -6.56
CA ASN A 194 19.58 -5.35 -5.44
C ASN A 194 19.18 -6.82 -5.28
N LEU A 195 18.43 -7.38 -6.22
CA LEU A 195 18.05 -8.79 -6.31
C LEU A 195 18.74 -9.45 -7.50
#